data_4724b233239a3eea16da15b7184424e8
#
_entry.id   4724b233239a3eea16da15b7184424e8
#
_cell.length_a   1.000
_cell.length_b   1.000
_cell.length_c   1.000
_cell.angle_alpha   90.00
_cell.angle_beta   90.00
_cell.angle_gamma   90.00
#
_symmetry.space_group_name_H-M   'P 1'
#
loop_
_entity.id
_entity.type
_entity.pdbx_description
1 polymer ?
#
loop_
_entity_poly.entity_id
_entity_poly.type
_entity_poly.pdbx_seq_one_letter_code
_entity_poly.pdbx_strand_id
1 'polypeptide(L)'
;MTYYVSACVYLGFITPNREFTEYGLEVLSMPRSEKIVEIARRIISDHIFGYVFFMQRLLGIKLEREDIIDLMKKHTVLTEELYKRRAQTVVKWVEWIDLNFPDIE
;
A
#
# COMPACT_ATOMS: atom_id res chain seq x y z
N MET A 1 11.76 -7.88 -9.96
CA MET A 1 11.40 -6.94 -8.88
C MET A 1 10.36 -7.57 -7.98
N THR A 2 10.55 -7.50 -6.69
CA THR A 2 9.58 -8.05 -5.74
C THR A 2 8.37 -7.14 -5.63
N TYR A 3 7.28 -7.64 -5.08
CA TYR A 3 6.07 -6.85 -4.83
C TYR A 3 6.36 -5.66 -3.92
N TYR A 4 7.21 -5.87 -2.92
CA TYR A 4 7.53 -4.82 -1.95
C TYR A 4 8.31 -3.68 -2.59
N VAL A 5 9.25 -3.99 -3.47
CA VAL A 5 10.02 -2.95 -4.17
C VAL A 5 9.09 -2.12 -5.06
N SER A 6 8.20 -2.77 -5.82
CA SER A 6 7.23 -2.07 -6.66
C SER A 6 6.33 -1.15 -5.85
N ALA A 7 5.86 -1.63 -4.69
CA ALA A 7 5.01 -0.83 -3.82
C ALA A 7 5.76 0.36 -3.24
N CYS A 8 7.04 0.18 -2.87
CA CYS A 8 7.85 1.28 -2.35
C CYS A 8 8.07 2.35 -3.41
N VAL A 9 8.26 1.97 -4.68
CA VAL A 9 8.35 2.93 -5.78
C VAL A 9 7.04 3.68 -5.92
N TYR A 10 5.94 2.96 -5.95
CA TYR A 10 4.60 3.54 -6.11
C TYR A 10 4.28 4.55 -5.00
N LEU A 11 4.64 4.23 -3.76
CA LEU A 11 4.36 5.08 -2.62
C LEU A 11 5.39 6.21 -2.42
N GLY A 12 6.43 6.24 -3.24
CA GLY A 12 7.39 7.34 -3.22
C GLY A 12 8.53 7.20 -2.24
N PHE A 13 8.77 6.01 -1.70
CA PHE A 13 9.89 5.78 -0.78
C PHE A 13 11.22 5.59 -1.51
N ILE A 14 11.17 4.99 -2.69
CA ILE A 14 12.36 4.77 -3.52
C ILE A 14 12.07 5.13 -4.97
N THR A 15 13.16 5.40 -5.73
CA THR A 15 13.06 5.65 -7.16
C THR A 15 12.99 4.32 -7.93
N PRO A 16 12.61 4.36 -9.22
CA PRO A 16 12.67 3.15 -10.06
C PRO A 16 14.07 2.53 -10.14
N ASN A 17 15.12 3.32 -9.90
CA ASN A 17 16.50 2.82 -9.88
C ASN A 17 16.92 2.26 -8.52
N ARG A 18 15.94 2.08 -7.61
CA ARG A 18 16.14 1.52 -6.27
C ARG A 18 16.99 2.40 -5.34
N GLU A 19 16.94 3.70 -5.56
CA GLU A 19 17.58 4.66 -4.66
C GLU A 19 16.51 5.30 -3.78
N PHE A 20 16.85 5.63 -2.54
CA PHE A 20 15.90 6.30 -1.66
C PHE A 20 15.59 7.72 -2.15
N THR A 21 14.31 8.09 -2.10
CA THR A 21 13.88 9.46 -2.30
C THR A 21 14.18 10.25 -1.03
N GLU A 22 14.06 11.58 -1.08
CA GLU A 22 14.18 12.39 0.14
C GLU A 22 13.19 11.93 1.20
N TYR A 23 11.95 11.68 0.79
CA TYR A 23 10.91 11.16 1.67
C TYR A 23 11.30 9.79 2.25
N GLY A 24 11.81 8.89 1.40
CA GLY A 24 12.26 7.58 1.84
C GLY A 24 13.37 7.67 2.88
N LEU A 25 14.33 8.57 2.69
CA LEU A 25 15.41 8.78 3.65
C LEU A 25 14.89 9.34 4.96
N GLU A 26 13.94 10.28 4.91
CA GLU A 26 13.30 10.82 6.11
C GLU A 26 12.66 9.71 6.93
N VAL A 27 11.86 8.86 6.26
CA VAL A 27 11.19 7.75 6.92
C VAL A 27 12.21 6.77 7.50
N LEU A 28 13.25 6.46 6.73
CA LEU A 28 14.29 5.52 7.16
C LEU A 28 14.99 5.99 8.44
N SER A 29 15.17 7.30 8.61
CA SER A 29 15.86 7.87 9.75
C SER A 29 14.98 8.01 10.99
N MET A 30 13.68 7.77 10.89
CA MET A 30 12.77 7.85 12.03
C MET A 30 12.97 6.69 13.02
N PRO A 31 12.68 6.89 14.32
CA PRO A 31 12.57 5.77 15.24
C PRO A 31 11.55 4.76 14.76
N ARG A 32 11.74 3.48 15.15
CA ARG A 32 10.89 2.40 14.66
C ARG A 32 9.38 2.67 14.82
N SER A 33 8.98 3.17 15.99
CA SER A 33 7.56 3.44 16.27
C SER A 33 6.99 4.50 15.35
N GLU A 34 7.74 5.56 15.10
CA GLU A 34 7.31 6.63 14.19
C GLU A 34 7.33 6.18 12.74
N LYS A 35 8.34 5.38 12.37
CA LYS A 35 8.49 4.84 11.03
C LYS A 35 7.26 4.01 10.63
N ILE A 36 6.81 3.13 11.52
CA ILE A 36 5.66 2.27 11.27
C ILE A 36 4.40 3.12 11.05
N VAL A 37 4.20 4.12 11.89
CA VAL A 37 3.04 5.03 11.76
C VAL A 37 3.09 5.80 10.43
N GLU A 38 4.26 6.32 10.06
CA GLU A 38 4.39 7.08 8.82
C GLU A 38 4.15 6.21 7.58
N ILE A 39 4.66 4.99 7.59
CA ILE A 39 4.42 4.05 6.48
C ILE A 39 2.93 3.75 6.37
N ALA A 40 2.27 3.46 7.48
CA ALA A 40 0.83 3.19 7.50
C ALA A 40 0.04 4.41 7.00
N ARG A 41 0.41 5.61 7.44
CA ARG A 41 -0.24 6.85 7.01
C ARG A 41 -0.13 7.02 5.49
N ARG A 42 1.06 6.77 4.95
CA ARG A 42 1.27 6.90 3.51
C ARG A 42 0.46 5.89 2.71
N ILE A 43 0.37 4.66 3.20
CA ILE A 43 -0.44 3.62 2.55
C ILE A 43 -1.91 4.02 2.54
N ILE A 44 -2.45 4.42 3.68
CA ILE A 44 -3.86 4.79 3.81
C ILE A 44 -4.21 6.02 2.96
N SER A 45 -3.27 6.93 2.77
CA SER A 45 -3.51 8.14 2.00
C SER A 45 -3.57 7.89 0.49
N ASP A 46 -3.16 6.71 0.02
CA ASP A 46 -3.30 6.34 -1.38
C ASP A 46 -4.75 6.00 -1.71
N HIS A 47 -5.22 6.34 -2.91
CA HIS A 47 -6.61 6.11 -3.30
C HIS A 47 -7.02 4.64 -3.25
N ILE A 48 -6.17 3.76 -3.76
CA ILE A 48 -6.51 2.34 -3.85
C ILE A 48 -6.32 1.64 -2.51
N PHE A 49 -5.14 1.79 -1.90
CA PHE A 49 -4.87 1.20 -0.59
C PHE A 49 -5.84 1.72 0.47
N GLY A 50 -6.08 3.04 0.48
CA GLY A 50 -6.98 3.66 1.44
C GLY A 50 -8.42 3.20 1.29
N TYR A 51 -8.88 3.04 0.05
CA TYR A 51 -10.22 2.55 -0.23
C TYR A 51 -10.40 1.11 0.28
N VAL A 52 -9.45 0.24 -0.01
CA VAL A 52 -9.51 -1.16 0.45
C VAL A 52 -9.47 -1.22 1.97
N PHE A 53 -8.57 -0.44 2.60
CA PHE A 53 -8.49 -0.37 4.05
C PHE A 53 -9.82 0.07 4.66
N PHE A 54 -10.40 1.15 4.13
CA PHE A 54 -11.68 1.68 4.60
C PHE A 54 -12.79 0.65 4.51
N MET A 55 -12.91 -0.02 3.36
CA MET A 55 -13.95 -1.02 3.15
C MET A 55 -13.82 -2.18 4.13
N GLN A 56 -12.60 -2.70 4.30
CA GLN A 56 -12.38 -3.85 5.17
C GLN A 56 -12.45 -3.50 6.64
N ARG A 57 -11.81 -2.40 7.03
CA ARG A 57 -11.66 -2.05 8.44
C ARG A 57 -12.90 -1.41 9.03
N LEU A 58 -13.45 -0.41 8.34
CA LEU A 58 -14.54 0.40 8.88
C LEU A 58 -15.91 -0.15 8.51
N LEU A 59 -16.06 -0.72 7.33
CA LEU A 59 -17.35 -1.24 6.88
C LEU A 59 -17.47 -2.76 6.99
N GLY A 60 -16.38 -3.45 7.31
CA GLY A 60 -16.40 -4.90 7.43
C GLY A 60 -16.57 -5.65 6.12
N ILE A 61 -16.33 -4.99 4.99
CA ILE A 61 -16.49 -5.59 3.67
C ILE A 61 -15.12 -6.04 3.18
N LYS A 62 -14.91 -7.35 3.09
CA LYS A 62 -13.66 -7.88 2.58
C LYS A 62 -13.65 -7.82 1.05
N LEU A 63 -12.64 -7.15 0.48
CA LEU A 63 -12.44 -7.09 -0.96
C LEU A 63 -11.51 -8.21 -1.41
N GLU A 64 -11.95 -8.94 -2.41
CA GLU A 64 -11.14 -9.98 -3.04
C GLU A 64 -10.20 -9.35 -4.07
N ARG A 65 -9.22 -10.12 -4.52
CA ARG A 65 -8.24 -9.62 -5.50
C ARG A 65 -8.93 -9.07 -6.76
N GLU A 66 -9.97 -9.74 -7.23
CA GLU A 66 -10.71 -9.31 -8.43
C GLU A 66 -11.38 -7.97 -8.24
N ASP A 67 -11.92 -7.72 -7.05
CA ASP A 67 -12.55 -6.44 -6.73
C ASP A 67 -11.52 -5.32 -6.76
N ILE A 68 -10.33 -5.58 -6.25
CA ILE A 68 -9.23 -4.61 -6.24
C ILE A 68 -8.76 -4.35 -7.67
N ILE A 69 -8.67 -5.39 -8.49
CA ILE A 69 -8.29 -5.24 -9.90
C ILE A 69 -9.32 -4.37 -10.63
N ASP A 70 -10.62 -4.61 -10.41
CA ASP A 70 -11.66 -3.79 -11.02
C ASP A 70 -11.56 -2.32 -10.60
N LEU A 71 -11.25 -2.08 -9.33
CA LEU A 71 -11.03 -0.73 -8.83
C LEU A 71 -9.84 -0.07 -9.52
N MET A 72 -8.74 -0.79 -9.66
CA MET A 72 -7.55 -0.29 -10.36
C MET A 72 -7.83 0.07 -11.80
N LYS A 73 -8.61 -0.76 -12.50
CA LYS A 73 -8.96 -0.54 -13.91
C LYS A 73 -9.74 0.76 -14.11
N LYS A 74 -10.44 1.24 -13.10
CA LYS A 74 -11.14 2.51 -13.18
C LYS A 74 -10.21 3.71 -13.09
N HIS A 75 -9.03 3.54 -12.51
CA HIS A 75 -8.12 4.65 -12.22
C HIS A 75 -6.80 4.61 -13.00
N THR A 76 -6.39 3.46 -13.50
CA THR A 76 -5.10 3.30 -14.19
C THR A 76 -5.24 2.36 -15.37
N VAL A 77 -4.24 2.42 -16.27
CA VAL A 77 -4.13 1.48 -17.40
C VAL A 77 -2.84 0.69 -17.23
N LEU A 78 -2.95 -0.59 -16.94
CA LEU A 78 -1.83 -1.49 -16.72
C LEU A 78 -2.05 -2.78 -17.51
N THR A 79 -1.01 -3.63 -17.58
CA THR A 79 -1.18 -4.97 -18.14
C THR A 79 -1.92 -5.86 -17.14
N GLU A 80 -2.53 -6.93 -17.62
CA GLU A 80 -3.22 -7.88 -16.73
C GLU A 80 -2.30 -8.41 -15.64
N GLU A 81 -1.07 -8.71 -16.00
CA GLU A 81 -0.10 -9.20 -15.02
C GLU A 81 0.19 -8.18 -13.94
N LEU A 82 0.33 -6.90 -14.30
CA LEU A 82 0.59 -5.84 -13.34
C LEU A 82 -0.60 -5.60 -12.43
N TYR A 83 -1.82 -5.69 -12.94
CA TYR A 83 -3.01 -5.59 -12.09
C TYR A 83 -3.00 -6.68 -11.02
N LYS A 84 -2.71 -7.92 -11.40
CA LYS A 84 -2.68 -9.04 -10.46
C LYS A 84 -1.61 -8.85 -9.39
N ARG A 85 -0.42 -8.43 -9.79
CA ARG A 85 0.69 -8.22 -8.86
C ARG A 85 0.39 -7.09 -7.89
N ARG A 86 -0.12 -5.98 -8.38
CA ARG A 86 -0.43 -4.83 -7.52
C ARG A 86 -1.60 -5.11 -6.59
N ALA A 87 -2.62 -5.83 -7.06
CA ALA A 87 -3.73 -6.22 -6.20
C ALA A 87 -3.25 -7.10 -5.04
N GLN A 88 -2.34 -8.03 -5.32
CA GLN A 88 -1.75 -8.86 -4.29
C GLN A 88 -0.98 -8.03 -3.26
N THR A 89 -0.24 -7.03 -3.73
CA THR A 89 0.49 -6.11 -2.84
C THR A 89 -0.48 -5.32 -1.95
N VAL A 90 -1.57 -4.83 -2.53
CA VAL A 90 -2.59 -4.10 -1.75
C VAL A 90 -3.14 -4.98 -0.63
N VAL A 91 -3.51 -6.23 -0.95
CA VAL A 91 -4.02 -7.16 0.05
C VAL A 91 -3.01 -7.34 1.19
N LYS A 92 -1.76 -7.60 0.86
CA LYS A 92 -0.72 -7.85 1.86
C LYS A 92 -0.42 -6.63 2.72
N TRP A 93 -0.40 -5.46 2.14
CA TRP A 93 -0.08 -4.24 2.89
C TRP A 93 -1.23 -3.80 3.78
N VAL A 94 -2.47 -4.01 3.36
CA VAL A 94 -3.63 -3.76 4.23
C VAL A 94 -3.63 -4.74 5.40
N GLU A 95 -3.30 -6.01 5.15
CA GLU A 95 -3.14 -6.99 6.23
C GLU A 95 -2.05 -6.58 7.22
N TRP A 96 -0.94 -6.04 6.71
CA TRP A 96 0.15 -5.55 7.55
C TRP A 96 -0.33 -4.43 8.49
N ILE A 97 -1.15 -3.51 7.97
CA ILE A 97 -1.72 -2.45 8.81
C ILE A 97 -2.61 -3.04 9.89
N ASP A 98 -3.46 -3.99 9.53
CA ASP A 98 -4.35 -4.65 10.48
C ASP A 98 -3.58 -5.34 11.60
N LEU A 99 -2.45 -5.96 11.25
CA LEU A 99 -1.60 -6.64 12.23
C LEU A 99 -0.92 -5.67 13.20
N ASN A 100 -0.45 -4.54 12.69
CA ASN A 100 0.31 -3.57 13.48
C ASN A 100 -0.56 -2.55 14.21
N PHE A 101 -1.80 -2.37 13.78
CA PHE A 101 -2.72 -1.40 14.38
C PHE A 101 -4.10 -2.04 14.60
N PRO A 102 -4.19 -3.09 15.43
CA PRO A 102 -5.46 -3.81 15.61
C PRO A 102 -6.56 -2.97 16.26
N ASP A 103 -6.19 -1.94 17.01
CA ASP A 103 -7.11 -1.10 17.75
C ASP A 103 -7.39 0.26 17.11
N ILE A 104 -6.99 0.44 15.87
CA ILE A 104 -7.31 1.63 15.10
C ILE A 104 -8.81 1.65 14.78
N GLU A 105 -9.48 2.68 15.18
CA GLU A 105 -10.90 2.88 14.89
C GLU A 105 -11.18 4.34 14.60
#